data_ec59a7ec6d9fd008dc2d0e0eb7596edf
#
_entry.id   ec59a7ec6d9fd008dc2d0e0eb7596edf
#
_cell.length_a   1.000
_cell.length_b   1.000
_cell.length_c   1.000
_cell.angle_alpha   90.00
_cell.angle_beta   90.00
_cell.angle_gamma   90.00
#
_symmetry.space_group_name_H-M   'P 1'
#
loop_
_entity.id
_entity.type
_entity.pdbx_description
1 polymer ?
#
loop_
_entity_poly.entity_id
_entity_poly.type
_entity_poly.pdbx_seq_one_letter_code
_entity_poly.pdbx_strand_id
1 'polypeptide(L)'
;MLDGAKRKASPPRKTSRIGSSVMKGAIRKLYHFAYPCRDAEETRQFYEDLLGLPLVHCMQVEAVPSSGDKGPYAHIFFEMGDGSYLAFFDLGKGEAPAPSPNTPSWVQHFAMEVETLDEVLAYKAKLEAAGVEVKGLVDHEFINSIYFFDPNGLRLEITTRTEEPGFLAQAASQAHGLLADWTEFKRKGVAAN
;
A
#
# COMPACT_ATOMS: atom_id res chain seq x y z
N MET A 1 7.19 -13.56 63.44
CA MET A 1 8.39 -13.83 62.62
C MET A 1 7.93 -13.86 61.17
N LEU A 2 8.16 -12.78 60.45
CA LEU A 2 7.79 -12.65 59.03
C LEU A 2 9.07 -12.73 58.22
N ASP A 3 9.20 -13.80 57.47
CA ASP A 3 10.36 -14.11 56.64
C ASP A 3 10.35 -13.26 55.36
N GLY A 4 11.37 -12.41 55.24
CA GLY A 4 11.50 -11.45 54.14
C GLY A 4 12.18 -12.07 52.93
N ALA A 5 11.42 -12.51 51.96
CA ALA A 5 11.95 -12.98 50.68
C ALA A 5 12.57 -11.83 49.86
N LYS A 6 13.89 -11.73 49.85
CA LYS A 6 14.67 -10.82 49.00
C LYS A 6 14.49 -11.22 47.52
N ARG A 7 13.80 -10.38 46.76
CA ARG A 7 13.77 -10.47 45.27
C ARG A 7 15.17 -10.19 44.73
N LYS A 8 15.78 -11.18 44.09
CA LYS A 8 17.02 -11.02 43.34
C LYS A 8 16.73 -10.19 42.10
N ALA A 9 17.41 -9.06 41.97
CA ALA A 9 17.39 -8.24 40.76
C ALA A 9 17.97 -9.01 39.56
N SER A 10 17.25 -9.05 38.45
CA SER A 10 17.75 -9.63 37.22
C SER A 10 18.90 -8.79 36.65
N PRO A 11 19.93 -9.39 36.06
CA PRO A 11 21.04 -8.65 35.48
C PRO A 11 20.59 -7.82 34.29
N PRO A 12 21.23 -6.68 34.00
CA PRO A 12 20.87 -5.83 32.88
C PRO A 12 21.07 -6.59 31.55
N ARG A 13 20.06 -6.56 30.69
CA ARG A 13 20.17 -7.07 29.30
C ARG A 13 21.31 -6.33 28.61
N LYS A 14 22.32 -7.07 28.19
CA LYS A 14 23.37 -6.55 27.28
C LYS A 14 22.68 -6.19 25.97
N THR A 15 22.54 -4.90 25.67
CA THR A 15 22.22 -4.42 24.34
C THR A 15 23.42 -4.73 23.44
N SER A 16 23.33 -5.82 22.69
CA SER A 16 24.26 -6.06 21.60
C SER A 16 24.09 -4.91 20.62
N ARG A 17 25.13 -4.10 20.40
CA ARG A 17 25.21 -3.20 19.26
C ARG A 17 25.11 -4.06 18.01
N ILE A 18 23.95 -4.02 17.36
CA ILE A 18 23.78 -4.56 16.02
C ILE A 18 24.70 -3.73 15.14
N GLY A 19 25.79 -4.33 14.71
CA GLY A 19 26.71 -3.71 13.76
C GLY A 19 25.91 -3.28 12.52
N SER A 20 26.15 -2.08 12.03
CA SER A 20 25.48 -1.45 10.89
C SER A 20 25.88 -2.09 9.54
N SER A 21 25.78 -3.39 9.44
CA SER A 21 25.67 -4.07 8.16
C SER A 21 24.20 -3.90 7.75
N VAL A 22 23.91 -2.87 6.95
CA VAL A 22 22.64 -2.75 6.26
C VAL A 22 22.40 -4.07 5.53
N MET A 23 21.40 -4.84 5.93
CA MET A 23 21.03 -6.10 5.27
C MET A 23 20.39 -5.75 3.91
N LYS A 24 21.24 -5.41 2.93
CA LYS A 24 20.81 -5.07 1.57
C LYS A 24 20.07 -6.27 0.98
N GLY A 25 18.80 -6.10 0.64
CA GLY A 25 17.99 -7.13 0.01
C GLY A 25 17.34 -8.14 0.96
N ALA A 26 17.34 -7.89 2.30
CA ALA A 26 16.62 -8.74 3.24
C ALA A 26 15.07 -8.60 3.09
N ILE A 27 14.57 -7.40 2.78
CA ILE A 27 13.17 -7.17 2.42
C ILE A 27 13.01 -7.54 0.95
N ARG A 28 12.23 -8.59 0.68
CA ARG A 28 12.13 -9.22 -0.65
C ARG A 28 11.01 -8.65 -1.50
N LYS A 29 9.84 -8.39 -0.92
CA LYS A 29 8.65 -7.89 -1.61
C LYS A 29 7.66 -7.30 -0.62
N LEU A 30 6.65 -6.64 -1.11
CA LEU A 30 5.47 -6.33 -0.32
C LEU A 30 4.75 -7.64 0.00
N TYR A 31 4.47 -7.90 1.29
CA TYR A 31 3.62 -9.04 1.67
C TYR A 31 2.15 -8.67 1.56
N HIS A 32 1.72 -7.64 2.29
CA HIS A 32 0.42 -7.01 2.11
C HIS A 32 0.47 -5.56 2.62
N PHE A 33 -0.48 -4.77 2.16
CA PHE A 33 -0.90 -3.57 2.86
C PHE A 33 -2.37 -3.70 3.25
N ALA A 34 -2.80 -2.92 4.24
CA ALA A 34 -4.16 -3.00 4.73
C ALA A 34 -4.78 -1.61 4.90
N TYR A 35 -6.04 -1.49 4.44
CA TYR A 35 -6.87 -0.30 4.59
C TYR A 35 -8.23 -0.65 5.19
N PRO A 36 -8.94 0.30 5.79
CA PRO A 36 -10.33 0.08 6.15
C PRO A 36 -11.20 0.01 4.90
N CYS A 37 -12.24 -0.80 4.94
CA CYS A 37 -13.34 -0.76 3.99
C CYS A 37 -14.66 -0.52 4.73
N ARG A 38 -15.62 0.06 4.02
CA ARG A 38 -16.97 0.32 4.58
C ARG A 38 -17.83 -0.93 4.63
N ASP A 39 -17.60 -1.84 3.68
CA ASP A 39 -18.31 -3.11 3.55
C ASP A 39 -17.41 -4.13 2.85
N ALA A 40 -17.22 -5.29 3.48
CA ALA A 40 -16.33 -6.34 2.98
C ALA A 40 -16.85 -6.99 1.70
N GLU A 41 -18.18 -7.16 1.56
CA GLU A 41 -18.76 -7.78 0.37
C GLU A 41 -18.74 -6.83 -0.84
N GLU A 42 -19.03 -5.55 -0.65
CA GLU A 42 -18.87 -4.54 -1.71
C GLU A 42 -17.41 -4.47 -2.18
N THR A 43 -16.46 -4.53 -1.25
CA THR A 43 -15.03 -4.57 -1.55
C THR A 43 -14.67 -5.84 -2.31
N ARG A 44 -15.21 -7.00 -1.93
CA ARG A 44 -15.01 -8.26 -2.66
C ARG A 44 -15.53 -8.16 -4.10
N GLN A 45 -16.73 -7.64 -4.31
CA GLN A 45 -17.29 -7.50 -5.66
C GLN A 45 -16.40 -6.61 -6.55
N PHE A 46 -15.81 -5.57 -5.99
CA PHE A 46 -14.91 -4.72 -6.73
C PHE A 46 -13.57 -5.41 -7.04
N TYR A 47 -12.90 -5.98 -6.04
CA TYR A 47 -11.56 -6.54 -6.23
C TYR A 47 -11.59 -7.93 -6.89
N GLU A 48 -12.50 -8.79 -6.52
CA GLU A 48 -12.59 -10.13 -7.11
C GLU A 48 -13.39 -10.13 -8.41
N ASP A 49 -14.64 -9.68 -8.41
CA ASP A 49 -15.51 -9.82 -9.59
C ASP A 49 -15.13 -8.82 -10.70
N LEU A 50 -14.77 -7.58 -10.34
CA LEU A 50 -14.43 -6.54 -11.33
C LEU A 50 -12.94 -6.53 -11.68
N LEU A 51 -12.02 -6.52 -10.72
CA LEU A 51 -10.58 -6.49 -11.00
C LEU A 51 -9.98 -7.87 -11.29
N GLY A 52 -10.60 -8.95 -10.80
CA GLY A 52 -10.13 -10.32 -11.02
C GLY A 52 -9.07 -10.78 -10.03
N LEU A 53 -8.96 -10.13 -8.88
CA LEU A 53 -8.06 -10.52 -7.80
C LEU A 53 -8.79 -11.48 -6.85
N PRO A 54 -8.43 -12.77 -6.77
CA PRO A 54 -9.19 -13.73 -5.98
C PRO A 54 -9.16 -13.41 -4.50
N LEU A 55 -10.32 -13.51 -3.83
CA LEU A 55 -10.40 -13.53 -2.37
C LEU A 55 -9.84 -14.83 -1.84
N VAL A 56 -8.67 -14.79 -1.19
CA VAL A 56 -7.97 -16.00 -0.72
C VAL A 56 -8.03 -16.20 0.77
N HIS A 57 -8.43 -15.18 1.53
CA HIS A 57 -8.55 -15.30 2.98
C HIS A 57 -9.55 -14.29 3.55
N CYS A 58 -10.31 -14.77 4.54
CA CYS A 58 -11.21 -13.94 5.34
C CYS A 58 -11.16 -14.40 6.80
N MET A 59 -10.85 -13.49 7.70
CA MET A 59 -10.87 -13.74 9.14
C MET A 59 -11.95 -12.90 9.79
N GLN A 60 -12.70 -13.50 10.73
CA GLN A 60 -13.57 -12.78 11.65
C GLN A 60 -12.97 -12.89 13.05
N VAL A 61 -12.73 -11.76 13.69
CA VAL A 61 -12.00 -11.69 14.95
C VAL A 61 -12.70 -10.75 15.92
N GLU A 62 -12.73 -11.13 17.19
CA GLU A 62 -13.40 -10.36 18.27
C GLU A 62 -12.49 -9.32 18.94
N ALA A 63 -11.18 -9.45 18.74
CA ALA A 63 -10.20 -8.53 19.33
C ALA A 63 -8.92 -8.46 18.48
N VAL A 64 -8.27 -7.30 18.49
CA VAL A 64 -7.02 -7.05 17.76
C VAL A 64 -5.84 -7.71 18.50
N PRO A 65 -5.16 -8.71 17.91
CA PRO A 65 -4.10 -9.44 18.60
C PRO A 65 -2.91 -8.57 19.03
N SER A 66 -2.60 -7.50 18.28
CA SER A 66 -1.44 -6.65 18.54
C SER A 66 -1.68 -5.56 19.59
N SER A 67 -2.92 -5.04 19.73
CA SER A 67 -3.26 -3.96 20.67
C SER A 67 -4.17 -4.42 21.81
N GLY A 68 -4.90 -5.52 21.63
CA GLY A 68 -5.91 -6.00 22.58
C GLY A 68 -7.24 -5.22 22.49
N ASP A 69 -7.39 -4.31 21.54
CA ASP A 69 -8.64 -3.59 21.32
C ASP A 69 -9.76 -4.57 21.01
N LYS A 70 -10.89 -4.36 21.66
CA LYS A 70 -12.08 -5.21 21.51
C LYS A 70 -13.05 -4.63 20.49
N GLY A 71 -13.63 -5.50 19.68
CA GLY A 71 -14.64 -5.21 18.70
C GLY A 71 -14.52 -6.19 17.53
N PRO A 72 -15.65 -6.77 17.07
CA PRO A 72 -15.60 -7.66 15.94
C PRO A 72 -15.19 -6.91 14.67
N TYR A 73 -14.36 -7.56 13.85
CA TYR A 73 -14.03 -7.08 12.51
C TYR A 73 -13.82 -8.27 11.58
N ALA A 74 -14.01 -8.01 10.29
CA ALA A 74 -13.54 -8.91 9.24
C ALA A 74 -12.24 -8.39 8.65
N HIS A 75 -11.31 -9.29 8.33
CA HIS A 75 -10.09 -8.99 7.60
C HIS A 75 -9.99 -9.88 6.38
N ILE A 76 -10.05 -9.29 5.19
CA ILE A 76 -10.13 -9.96 3.91
C ILE A 76 -8.86 -9.69 3.09
N PHE A 77 -8.44 -10.68 2.28
CA PHE A 77 -7.20 -10.64 1.50
C PHE A 77 -7.46 -11.05 0.06
N PHE A 78 -7.04 -10.22 -0.87
CA PHE A 78 -7.05 -10.48 -2.31
C PHE A 78 -5.62 -10.72 -2.78
N GLU A 79 -5.39 -11.83 -3.50
CA GLU A 79 -4.06 -12.20 -3.97
C GLU A 79 -3.73 -11.55 -5.31
N MET A 80 -2.51 -11.00 -5.41
CA MET A 80 -1.93 -10.53 -6.67
C MET A 80 -1.03 -11.60 -7.30
N GLY A 81 -0.74 -11.48 -8.59
CA GLY A 81 0.00 -12.47 -9.37
C GLY A 81 1.42 -12.78 -8.86
N ASP A 82 2.02 -11.89 -8.07
CA ASP A 82 3.33 -12.10 -7.42
C ASP A 82 3.23 -12.76 -6.03
N GLY A 83 2.01 -13.10 -5.58
CA GLY A 83 1.73 -13.65 -4.25
C GLY A 83 1.85 -12.63 -3.12
N SER A 84 1.75 -11.34 -3.41
CA SER A 84 1.44 -10.30 -2.43
C SER A 84 -0.07 -10.09 -2.32
N TYR A 85 -0.52 -9.33 -1.32
CA TYR A 85 -1.96 -9.19 -1.07
C TYR A 85 -2.38 -7.75 -0.88
N LEU A 86 -3.58 -7.44 -1.37
CA LEU A 86 -4.35 -6.29 -0.94
C LEU A 86 -5.28 -6.76 0.18
N ALA A 87 -5.26 -6.06 1.32
CA ALA A 87 -6.03 -6.47 2.48
C ALA A 87 -6.92 -5.33 2.99
N PHE A 88 -8.09 -5.69 3.53
CA PHE A 88 -9.05 -4.72 4.03
C PHE A 88 -9.62 -5.14 5.38
N PHE A 89 -9.87 -4.15 6.23
CA PHE A 89 -10.56 -4.29 7.50
C PHE A 89 -11.96 -3.71 7.40
N ASP A 90 -12.96 -4.55 7.54
CA ASP A 90 -14.33 -4.13 7.79
C ASP A 90 -14.57 -4.12 9.31
N LEU A 91 -14.79 -2.92 9.85
CA LEU A 91 -15.01 -2.73 11.29
C LEU A 91 -16.49 -2.81 11.67
N GLY A 92 -17.37 -3.23 10.74
CA GLY A 92 -18.80 -3.35 10.96
C GLY A 92 -19.53 -2.01 11.18
N LYS A 93 -18.89 -0.88 10.82
CA LYS A 93 -19.45 0.47 11.05
C LYS A 93 -20.05 1.09 9.79
N GLY A 94 -19.89 0.45 8.64
CA GLY A 94 -20.34 1.01 7.35
C GLY A 94 -19.55 2.24 6.88
N GLU A 95 -18.37 2.48 7.45
CA GLU A 95 -17.53 3.64 7.17
C GLU A 95 -16.11 3.23 6.77
N ALA A 96 -15.57 3.89 5.76
CA ALA A 96 -14.17 3.86 5.41
C ALA A 96 -13.65 5.31 5.35
N PRO A 97 -12.98 5.81 6.40
CA PRO A 97 -12.42 7.15 6.39
C PRO A 97 -11.43 7.33 5.24
N ALA A 98 -11.49 8.50 4.58
CA ALA A 98 -10.53 8.83 3.54
C ALA A 98 -9.10 8.69 4.06
N PRO A 99 -8.17 8.11 3.27
CA PRO A 99 -6.79 7.84 3.71
C PRO A 99 -6.05 9.07 4.23
N SER A 100 -6.34 10.26 3.68
CA SER A 100 -5.77 11.52 4.14
C SER A 100 -6.62 12.70 3.68
N PRO A 101 -7.49 13.25 4.53
CA PRO A 101 -8.38 14.36 4.15
C PRO A 101 -7.63 15.66 3.81
N ASN A 102 -6.38 15.80 4.26
CA ASN A 102 -5.55 16.99 4.07
C ASN A 102 -4.50 16.84 2.96
N THR A 103 -4.56 15.75 2.20
CA THR A 103 -3.62 15.48 1.10
C THR A 103 -4.38 15.49 -0.22
N PRO A 104 -3.84 16.13 -1.28
CA PRO A 104 -4.45 16.05 -2.61
C PRO A 104 -4.67 14.59 -3.03
N SER A 105 -5.84 14.31 -3.61
CA SER A 105 -6.27 12.93 -3.93
C SER A 105 -5.34 12.16 -4.87
N TRP A 106 -4.49 12.87 -5.61
CA TRP A 106 -3.51 12.27 -6.52
C TRP A 106 -2.24 11.77 -5.82
N VAL A 107 -1.97 12.15 -4.56
CA VAL A 107 -0.73 11.80 -3.86
C VAL A 107 -0.75 10.37 -3.35
N GLN A 108 -1.81 10.00 -2.62
CA GLN A 108 -1.93 8.66 -2.05
C GLN A 108 -2.63 7.73 -3.03
N HIS A 109 -1.88 6.83 -3.62
CA HIS A 109 -2.39 5.76 -4.47
C HIS A 109 -1.44 4.57 -4.40
N PHE A 110 -1.88 3.43 -4.87
CA PHE A 110 -1.00 2.32 -5.18
C PHE A 110 -1.23 1.83 -6.61
N ALA A 111 -0.14 1.43 -7.23
CA ALA A 111 -0.11 0.95 -8.58
C ALA A 111 -0.02 -0.58 -8.62
N MET A 112 -0.81 -1.17 -9.49
CA MET A 112 -0.78 -2.58 -9.86
C MET A 112 -0.22 -2.69 -11.27
N GLU A 113 0.81 -3.49 -11.45
CA GLU A 113 1.45 -3.69 -12.76
C GLU A 113 0.73 -4.80 -13.54
N VAL A 114 0.51 -4.53 -14.81
CA VAL A 114 0.13 -5.53 -15.81
C VAL A 114 1.22 -5.64 -16.87
N GLU A 115 1.23 -6.72 -17.64
CA GLU A 115 2.35 -7.01 -18.53
C GLU A 115 2.35 -6.11 -19.78
N THR A 116 1.17 -5.72 -20.30
CA THR A 116 1.05 -5.06 -21.59
C THR A 116 0.14 -3.83 -21.57
N LEU A 117 0.35 -2.92 -22.53
CA LEU A 117 -0.53 -1.78 -22.75
C LEU A 117 -1.95 -2.22 -23.12
N ASP A 118 -2.10 -3.31 -23.87
CA ASP A 118 -3.42 -3.83 -24.23
C ASP A 118 -4.21 -4.26 -22.97
N GLU A 119 -3.54 -4.81 -21.96
CA GLU A 119 -4.16 -5.13 -20.67
C GLU A 119 -4.59 -3.88 -19.91
N VAL A 120 -3.78 -2.81 -19.89
CA VAL A 120 -4.18 -1.50 -19.32
C VAL A 120 -5.45 -0.99 -19.98
N LEU A 121 -5.52 -1.03 -21.33
CA LEU A 121 -6.68 -0.60 -22.08
C LEU A 121 -7.90 -1.50 -21.86
N ALA A 122 -7.70 -2.81 -21.72
CA ALA A 122 -8.77 -3.75 -21.39
C ALA A 122 -9.37 -3.48 -20.01
N TYR A 123 -8.52 -3.22 -18.99
CA TYR A 123 -8.98 -2.79 -17.66
C TYR A 123 -9.73 -1.46 -17.72
N LYS A 124 -9.22 -0.48 -18.48
CA LYS A 124 -9.94 0.79 -18.68
C LYS A 124 -11.36 0.56 -19.20
N ALA A 125 -11.48 -0.18 -20.28
CA ALA A 125 -12.79 -0.48 -20.90
C ALA A 125 -13.72 -1.23 -19.92
N LYS A 126 -13.19 -2.20 -19.18
CA LYS A 126 -13.94 -2.99 -18.19
C LYS A 126 -14.47 -2.13 -17.04
N LEU A 127 -13.64 -1.25 -16.49
CA LEU A 127 -13.99 -0.32 -15.42
C LEU A 127 -15.05 0.69 -15.88
N GLU A 128 -14.85 1.30 -17.05
CA GLU A 128 -15.81 2.25 -17.65
C GLU A 128 -17.16 1.58 -17.93
N ALA A 129 -17.17 0.34 -18.43
CA ALA A 129 -18.39 -0.44 -18.63
C ALA A 129 -19.13 -0.77 -17.31
N ALA A 130 -18.41 -0.85 -16.20
CA ALA A 130 -18.97 -1.01 -14.86
C ALA A 130 -19.37 0.32 -14.20
N GLY A 131 -19.24 1.46 -14.90
CA GLY A 131 -19.61 2.78 -14.39
C GLY A 131 -18.55 3.43 -13.49
N VAL A 132 -17.33 2.89 -13.45
CA VAL A 132 -16.22 3.49 -12.70
C VAL A 132 -15.59 4.61 -13.54
N GLU A 133 -15.44 5.80 -12.96
CA GLU A 133 -14.72 6.90 -13.61
C GLU A 133 -13.22 6.57 -13.71
N VAL A 134 -12.67 6.57 -14.92
CA VAL A 134 -11.26 6.28 -15.19
C VAL A 134 -10.58 7.47 -15.83
N LYS A 135 -9.46 7.91 -15.26
CA LYS A 135 -8.54 8.91 -15.82
C LYS A 135 -7.38 8.22 -16.55
N GLY A 136 -7.03 8.74 -17.70
CA GLY A 136 -5.93 8.24 -18.54
C GLY A 136 -6.48 7.65 -19.86
N LEU A 137 -5.65 7.16 -20.71
CA LEU A 137 -4.26 6.76 -20.56
C LEU A 137 -3.35 7.96 -20.27
N VAL A 138 -2.46 7.86 -19.29
CA VAL A 138 -1.42 8.86 -18.98
C VAL A 138 -0.06 8.23 -19.27
N ASP A 139 0.72 8.89 -20.11
CA ASP A 139 2.11 8.52 -20.40
C ASP A 139 3.03 9.27 -19.43
N HIS A 140 3.83 8.52 -18.68
CA HIS A 140 4.85 9.04 -17.76
C HIS A 140 6.27 8.83 -18.30
N GLU A 141 6.42 8.60 -19.62
CA GLU A 141 7.68 8.32 -20.33
C GLU A 141 8.22 6.89 -20.08
N PHE A 142 8.12 6.38 -18.86
CA PHE A 142 8.61 5.05 -18.46
C PHE A 142 7.52 4.06 -18.05
N ILE A 143 6.30 4.54 -17.87
CA ILE A 143 5.08 3.74 -17.65
C ILE A 143 3.88 4.39 -18.30
N ASN A 144 2.91 3.58 -18.71
CA ASN A 144 1.58 4.03 -19.14
C ASN A 144 0.52 3.59 -18.14
N SER A 145 -0.31 4.52 -17.68
CA SER A 145 -1.18 4.31 -16.53
C SER A 145 -2.61 4.78 -16.74
N ILE A 146 -3.53 4.10 -16.05
CA ILE A 146 -4.90 4.56 -15.78
C ILE A 146 -5.12 4.70 -14.27
N TYR A 147 -5.99 5.64 -13.89
CA TYR A 147 -6.30 5.94 -12.50
C TYR A 147 -7.80 5.92 -12.25
N PHE A 148 -8.21 5.35 -11.13
CA PHE A 148 -9.60 5.25 -10.71
C PHE A 148 -9.71 5.15 -9.19
N PHE A 149 -10.93 5.16 -8.65
CA PHE A 149 -11.17 4.99 -7.22
C PHE A 149 -11.94 3.70 -6.96
N ASP A 150 -11.58 3.02 -5.88
CA ASP A 150 -12.36 1.91 -5.37
C ASP A 150 -13.61 2.41 -4.58
N PRO A 151 -14.53 1.53 -4.18
CA PRO A 151 -15.71 1.91 -3.39
C PRO A 151 -15.39 2.57 -2.04
N ASN A 152 -14.18 2.38 -1.51
CA ASN A 152 -13.73 2.93 -0.24
C ASN A 152 -13.03 4.29 -0.38
N GLY A 153 -12.92 4.82 -1.61
CA GLY A 153 -12.24 6.08 -1.91
C GLY A 153 -10.71 5.96 -2.01
N LEU A 154 -10.17 4.74 -2.13
CA LEU A 154 -8.76 4.55 -2.43
C LEU A 154 -8.49 4.82 -3.91
N ARG A 155 -7.50 5.66 -4.19
CA ARG A 155 -7.03 5.83 -5.55
C ARG A 155 -6.15 4.68 -5.95
N LEU A 156 -6.48 4.06 -7.08
CA LEU A 156 -5.77 2.96 -7.68
C LEU A 156 -5.18 3.38 -9.01
N GLU A 157 -4.10 2.71 -9.39
CA GLU A 157 -3.45 2.82 -10.67
C GLU A 157 -3.27 1.42 -11.25
N ILE A 158 -3.57 1.25 -12.54
CA ILE A 158 -3.12 0.10 -13.32
C ILE A 158 -2.12 0.63 -14.34
N THR A 159 -0.94 0.04 -14.35
CA THR A 159 0.19 0.52 -15.14
C THR A 159 0.91 -0.63 -15.86
N THR A 160 1.59 -0.29 -16.95
CA THR A 160 2.56 -1.18 -17.61
C THR A 160 3.85 -0.42 -17.86
N ARG A 161 4.95 -1.15 -17.90
CA ARG A 161 6.29 -0.60 -18.14
C ARG A 161 6.47 -0.28 -19.61
N THR A 162 7.06 0.88 -19.88
CA THR A 162 7.42 1.34 -21.22
C THR A 162 8.84 1.92 -21.27
N GLU A 163 9.61 1.75 -20.18
CA GLU A 163 10.95 2.30 -20.09
C GLU A 163 11.91 1.68 -21.11
N GLU A 164 12.77 2.53 -21.68
CA GLU A 164 13.86 2.09 -22.52
C GLU A 164 14.92 1.31 -21.74
N PRO A 165 15.65 0.39 -22.39
CA PRO A 165 16.75 -0.34 -21.76
C PRO A 165 17.77 0.60 -21.11
N GLY A 166 18.07 0.38 -19.84
CA GLY A 166 19.01 1.20 -19.07
C GLY A 166 18.39 2.36 -18.29
N PHE A 167 17.13 2.71 -18.51
CA PHE A 167 16.44 3.79 -17.80
C PHE A 167 16.52 3.63 -16.27
N LEU A 168 16.21 2.45 -15.74
CA LEU A 168 16.24 2.20 -14.29
C LEU A 168 17.63 2.35 -13.68
N ALA A 169 18.67 1.92 -14.40
CA ALA A 169 20.05 2.07 -13.94
C ALA A 169 20.47 3.55 -13.91
N GLN A 170 20.09 4.31 -14.93
CA GLN A 170 20.31 5.75 -15.00
C GLN A 170 19.56 6.48 -13.88
N ALA A 171 18.28 6.21 -13.71
CA ALA A 171 17.44 6.80 -12.66
C ALA A 171 18.02 6.51 -11.27
N ALA A 172 18.44 5.28 -10.99
CA ALA A 172 19.07 4.90 -9.73
C ALA A 172 20.38 5.66 -9.48
N SER A 173 21.19 5.90 -10.51
CA SER A 173 22.45 6.65 -10.39
C SER A 173 22.25 8.12 -10.05
N GLN A 174 21.13 8.70 -10.44
CA GLN A 174 20.77 10.12 -10.24
C GLN A 174 19.95 10.37 -8.98
N ALA A 175 19.29 9.35 -8.42
CA ALA A 175 18.26 9.48 -7.39
C ALA A 175 18.75 10.27 -6.15
N HIS A 176 19.92 9.99 -5.63
CA HIS A 176 20.47 10.69 -4.47
C HIS A 176 20.81 12.16 -4.76
N GLY A 177 21.31 12.47 -5.96
CA GLY A 177 21.58 13.84 -6.39
C GLY A 177 20.29 14.66 -6.48
N LEU A 178 19.30 14.16 -7.18
CA LEU A 178 17.99 14.81 -7.31
C LEU A 178 17.29 15.01 -5.95
N LEU A 179 17.41 14.05 -5.04
CA LEU A 179 16.89 14.20 -3.67
C LEU A 179 17.62 15.29 -2.88
N ALA A 180 18.95 15.40 -3.05
CA ALA A 180 19.73 16.46 -2.41
C ALA A 180 19.34 17.84 -2.96
N ASP A 181 19.16 17.96 -4.27
CA ASP A 181 18.70 19.21 -4.93
C ASP A 181 17.31 19.63 -4.44
N TRP A 182 16.37 18.67 -4.32
CA TRP A 182 15.06 18.92 -3.75
C TRP A 182 15.13 19.40 -2.29
N THR A 183 16.02 18.80 -1.50
CA THR A 183 16.23 19.18 -0.11
C THR A 183 16.75 20.61 0.00
N GLU A 184 17.70 20.99 -0.86
CA GLU A 184 18.24 22.34 -0.91
C GLU A 184 17.20 23.36 -1.41
N PHE A 185 16.38 22.99 -2.42
CA PHE A 185 15.26 23.80 -2.88
C PHE A 185 14.28 24.12 -1.75
N LYS A 186 13.88 23.11 -0.95
CA LYS A 186 13.00 23.34 0.22
C LYS A 186 13.65 24.24 1.27
N ARG A 187 14.96 24.08 1.51
CA ARG A 187 15.71 24.88 2.48
C ARG A 187 15.77 26.38 2.09
N LYS A 188 15.84 26.66 0.79
CA LYS A 188 15.82 28.04 0.26
C LYS A 188 14.44 28.70 0.32
N GLY A 189 13.43 27.98 0.70
CA GLY A 189 12.03 28.38 0.75
C GLY A 189 11.30 28.06 -0.54
N VAL A 190 10.29 27.19 -0.45
CA VAL A 190 9.28 27.07 -1.50
C VAL A 190 8.51 28.37 -1.43
N ALA A 191 8.68 29.25 -2.42
CA ALA A 191 7.82 30.42 -2.54
C ALA A 191 6.38 29.89 -2.61
N ALA A 192 5.57 30.24 -1.61
CA ALA A 192 4.15 29.93 -1.62
C ALA A 192 3.54 30.66 -2.82
N ASN A 193 3.16 29.91 -3.85
CA ASN A 193 2.25 30.38 -4.88
C ASN A 193 0.81 30.23 -4.41
#